data_a494087f3e9ede23f5908a07dce3a3fc
#
_entry.id   a494087f3e9ede23f5908a07dce3a3fc
#
_cell.length_a   1.000
_cell.length_b   1.000
_cell.length_c   1.000
_cell.angle_alpha   90.00
_cell.angle_beta   90.00
_cell.angle_gamma   90.00
#
_symmetry.space_group_name_H-M   'P 1'
#
loop_
_entity.id
_entity.type
_entity.pdbx_description
1 polymer ?
#
loop_
_entity_poly.entity_id
_entity_poly.type
_entity_poly.pdbx_seq_one_letter_code
_entity_poly.pdbx_strand_id
1 'polypeptide(L)'
;MTAVGSGTGLAATFATEVRTRLDRIATLAADGGLDEAITLLTEAIEAGAVIQAFGTGHSEAFAMEIAGRAGGLIPTTKIALRDLVLRGGYEVDTLGGSTMERNPNVAEDLWSVSTINPGDVFVIASNSGVNGSIVGMALLAKQHGHPVIAVTSLQHTRAVEPKHPSGQRLCDVADVVIDNLAPYGDATLALRQAHDAALTGGVPVGSVSSITSAFIAQLLTIGIAERIAATGAVPPLYLSANIPGGDEHNSGLERRYEGRIRRGT
;
A
#
# COMPACT_ATOMS: atom_id res chain seq x y z
N MET A 1 -10.16 41.67 -23.00
CA MET A 1 -10.17 40.88 -21.75
C MET A 1 -11.48 40.11 -21.75
N THR A 2 -11.48 38.90 -22.29
CA THR A 2 -12.65 38.01 -22.30
C THR A 2 -12.65 37.21 -21.02
N ALA A 3 -13.74 37.31 -20.24
CA ALA A 3 -13.97 36.60 -19.00
C ALA A 3 -13.87 35.09 -19.24
N VAL A 4 -12.96 34.42 -18.55
CA VAL A 4 -12.91 32.97 -18.45
C VAL A 4 -14.18 32.54 -17.71
N GLY A 5 -15.04 31.79 -18.39
CA GLY A 5 -16.29 31.31 -17.87
C GLY A 5 -16.10 30.52 -16.57
N SER A 6 -17.04 30.65 -15.65
CA SER A 6 -17.20 29.93 -14.39
C SER A 6 -17.53 28.45 -14.59
N GLY A 7 -16.65 27.71 -15.26
CA GLY A 7 -16.68 26.24 -15.19
C GLY A 7 -16.13 25.82 -13.84
N THR A 8 -16.74 24.84 -13.19
CA THR A 8 -16.15 24.16 -12.04
C THR A 8 -14.73 23.76 -12.44
N GLY A 9 -13.71 24.40 -11.86
CA GLY A 9 -12.33 24.19 -12.26
C GLY A 9 -11.94 22.73 -12.08
N LEU A 10 -10.97 22.22 -12.85
CA LEU A 10 -10.50 20.82 -12.77
C LEU A 10 -10.16 20.40 -11.34
N ALA A 11 -9.67 21.34 -10.51
CA ALA A 11 -9.41 21.09 -9.10
C ALA A 11 -10.69 20.72 -8.33
N ALA A 12 -11.81 21.40 -8.58
CA ALA A 12 -13.09 21.09 -7.93
C ALA A 12 -13.66 19.75 -8.42
N THR A 13 -13.48 19.43 -9.70
CA THR A 13 -13.85 18.13 -10.27
C THR A 13 -13.00 17.01 -9.65
N PHE A 14 -11.67 17.21 -9.55
CA PHE A 14 -10.77 16.26 -8.89
C PHE A 14 -11.18 16.04 -7.43
N ALA A 15 -11.46 17.11 -6.68
CA ALA A 15 -11.90 16.98 -5.29
C ALA A 15 -13.22 16.18 -5.18
N THR A 16 -14.11 16.26 -6.17
CA THR A 16 -15.34 15.46 -6.21
C THR A 16 -15.01 13.99 -6.52
N GLU A 17 -14.15 13.71 -7.49
CA GLU A 17 -13.69 12.36 -7.82
C GLU A 17 -13.04 11.65 -6.63
N VAL A 18 -12.20 12.38 -5.86
CA VAL A 18 -11.59 11.87 -4.64
C VAL A 18 -12.65 11.56 -3.58
N ARG A 19 -13.51 12.54 -3.22
CA ARG A 19 -14.55 12.34 -2.21
C ARG A 19 -15.46 11.17 -2.52
N THR A 20 -15.93 11.07 -3.76
CA THR A 20 -16.81 9.97 -4.18
C THR A 20 -16.18 8.60 -3.94
N ARG A 21 -14.86 8.44 -4.18
CA ARG A 21 -14.16 7.19 -3.94
C ARG A 21 -13.96 6.92 -2.46
N LEU A 22 -13.56 7.93 -1.70
CA LEU A 22 -13.41 7.80 -0.24
C LEU A 22 -14.74 7.42 0.42
N ASP A 23 -15.85 8.05 0.03
CA ASP A 23 -17.19 7.73 0.54
C ASP A 23 -17.58 6.28 0.20
N ARG A 24 -17.30 5.81 -1.01
CA ARG A 24 -17.54 4.42 -1.41
C ARG A 24 -16.69 3.43 -0.61
N ILE A 25 -15.41 3.73 -0.38
CA ILE A 25 -14.53 2.88 0.44
C ILE A 25 -14.99 2.89 1.90
N ALA A 26 -15.40 4.04 2.44
CA ALA A 26 -15.95 4.14 3.79
C ALA A 26 -17.24 3.32 3.95
N THR A 27 -18.13 3.36 2.96
CA THR A 27 -19.35 2.53 2.94
C THR A 27 -18.99 1.06 2.88
N LEU A 28 -18.07 0.66 2.00
CA LEU A 28 -17.58 -0.73 1.92
C LEU A 28 -17.04 -1.21 3.27
N ALA A 29 -16.26 -0.38 3.96
CA ALA A 29 -15.74 -0.71 5.29
C ALA A 29 -16.85 -0.85 6.33
N ALA A 30 -17.83 0.07 6.33
CA ALA A 30 -18.98 0.02 7.24
C ALA A 30 -19.86 -1.21 7.03
N ASP A 31 -19.93 -1.71 5.78
CA ASP A 31 -20.67 -2.91 5.40
C ASP A 31 -19.84 -4.21 5.62
N GLY A 32 -18.67 -4.13 6.28
CA GLY A 32 -17.81 -5.28 6.59
C GLY A 32 -16.87 -5.72 5.45
N GLY A 33 -16.77 -4.95 4.38
CA GLY A 33 -15.93 -5.32 3.22
C GLY A 33 -14.42 -5.33 3.49
N LEU A 34 -13.98 -4.86 4.66
CA LEU A 34 -12.59 -4.96 5.12
C LEU A 34 -12.41 -5.99 6.26
N ASP A 35 -13.48 -6.61 6.73
CA ASP A 35 -13.47 -7.46 7.93
C ASP A 35 -12.55 -8.65 7.84
N GLU A 36 -12.45 -9.30 6.69
CA GLU A 36 -11.56 -10.43 6.48
C GLU A 36 -10.09 -10.02 6.62
N ALA A 37 -9.70 -8.90 5.99
CA ALA A 37 -8.35 -8.35 6.11
C ALA A 37 -8.04 -7.93 7.55
N ILE A 38 -8.97 -7.22 8.21
CA ILE A 38 -8.82 -6.76 9.59
C ILE A 38 -8.71 -7.95 10.54
N THR A 39 -9.50 -9.02 10.35
CA THR A 39 -9.43 -10.25 11.16
C THR A 39 -8.05 -10.87 11.05
N LEU A 40 -7.60 -11.13 9.82
CA LEU A 40 -6.32 -11.75 9.53
C LEU A 40 -5.14 -10.96 10.15
N LEU A 41 -5.16 -9.64 10.02
CA LEU A 41 -4.11 -8.77 10.57
C LEU A 41 -4.18 -8.69 12.10
N THR A 42 -5.37 -8.68 12.69
CA THR A 42 -5.56 -8.65 14.15
C THR A 42 -5.01 -9.94 14.78
N GLU A 43 -5.41 -11.09 14.25
CA GLU A 43 -4.97 -12.42 14.71
C GLU A 43 -3.45 -12.56 14.63
N ALA A 44 -2.83 -12.06 13.54
CA ALA A 44 -1.38 -12.05 13.39
C ALA A 44 -0.70 -11.21 14.48
N ILE A 45 -1.18 -9.99 14.75
CA ILE A 45 -0.64 -9.11 15.78
C ILE A 45 -0.80 -9.72 17.18
N GLU A 46 -1.95 -10.29 17.48
CA GLU A 46 -2.20 -10.96 18.77
C GLU A 46 -1.30 -12.19 18.96
N ALA A 47 -0.96 -12.89 17.87
CA ALA A 47 0.04 -13.96 17.86
C ALA A 47 1.49 -13.45 17.92
N GLY A 48 1.73 -12.14 18.00
CA GLY A 48 3.06 -11.54 18.04
C GLY A 48 3.76 -11.44 16.68
N ALA A 49 3.05 -11.62 15.57
CA ALA A 49 3.58 -11.46 14.23
C ALA A 49 3.69 -9.99 13.80
N VAL A 50 4.33 -9.74 12.67
CA VAL A 50 4.56 -8.41 12.09
C VAL A 50 3.86 -8.32 10.72
N ILE A 51 3.29 -7.16 10.44
CA ILE A 51 2.74 -6.84 9.13
C ILE A 51 3.87 -6.38 8.21
N GLN A 52 4.10 -7.11 7.12
CA GLN A 52 5.08 -6.82 6.09
C GLN A 52 4.40 -5.99 4.98
N ALA A 53 4.59 -4.67 5.00
CA ALA A 53 3.99 -3.78 4.01
C ALA A 53 4.92 -3.59 2.81
N PHE A 54 4.43 -3.83 1.60
CA PHE A 54 5.21 -3.72 0.37
C PHE A 54 4.45 -2.97 -0.73
N GLY A 55 5.16 -2.18 -1.49
CA GLY A 55 4.69 -1.50 -2.69
C GLY A 55 5.86 -0.89 -3.43
N THR A 56 5.73 -0.70 -4.75
CA THR A 56 6.77 -0.11 -5.59
C THR A 56 6.28 1.16 -6.29
N GLY A 57 7.19 2.02 -6.70
CA GLY A 57 6.85 3.32 -7.25
C GLY A 57 5.96 4.13 -6.29
N HIS A 58 4.89 4.72 -6.78
CA HIS A 58 3.95 5.50 -5.93
C HIS A 58 3.17 4.63 -4.93
N SER A 59 3.05 3.30 -5.17
CA SER A 59 2.43 2.40 -4.21
C SER A 59 3.29 2.16 -2.96
N GLU A 60 4.57 2.55 -2.95
CA GLU A 60 5.37 2.57 -1.72
C GLU A 60 4.78 3.51 -0.66
N ALA A 61 4.06 4.57 -1.08
CA ALA A 61 3.36 5.46 -0.15
C ALA A 61 2.37 4.71 0.75
N PHE A 62 1.70 3.66 0.24
CA PHE A 62 0.85 2.79 1.05
C PHE A 62 1.66 2.05 2.13
N ALA A 63 2.80 1.49 1.77
CA ALA A 63 3.66 0.80 2.74
C ALA A 63 4.21 1.76 3.82
N MET A 64 4.48 3.01 3.44
CA MET A 64 4.84 4.09 4.39
C MET A 64 3.66 4.48 5.28
N GLU A 65 2.44 4.40 4.78
CA GLU A 65 1.22 4.71 5.54
C GLU A 65 0.89 3.64 6.58
N ILE A 66 1.22 2.37 6.29
CA ILE A 66 1.07 1.25 7.22
C ILE A 66 2.18 1.27 8.29
N ALA A 67 3.44 1.52 7.92
CA ALA A 67 4.59 1.28 8.77
C ALA A 67 5.22 2.56 9.35
N GLY A 68 5.39 2.57 10.68
CA GLY A 68 6.30 3.50 11.36
C GLY A 68 5.82 4.94 11.53
N ARG A 69 4.52 5.22 11.48
CA ARG A 69 3.97 6.57 11.66
C ARG A 69 3.18 6.74 12.97
N ALA A 70 3.08 7.96 13.47
CA ALA A 70 2.18 8.29 14.59
C ALA A 70 0.73 7.93 14.25
N GLY A 71 0.02 7.29 15.18
CA GLY A 71 -1.32 6.74 14.99
C GLY A 71 -1.36 5.41 14.24
N GLY A 72 -0.22 4.91 13.74
CA GLY A 72 -0.10 3.61 13.12
C GLY A 72 0.28 2.50 14.09
N LEU A 73 0.19 1.27 13.63
CA LEU A 73 0.55 0.08 14.41
C LEU A 73 2.08 -0.07 14.53
N ILE A 74 2.55 -0.47 15.71
CA ILE A 74 3.97 -0.73 15.96
C ILE A 74 4.45 -2.03 15.29
N PRO A 75 3.72 -3.17 15.34
CA PRO A 75 4.16 -4.42 14.71
C PRO A 75 4.02 -4.38 13.18
N THR A 76 4.67 -3.41 12.56
CA THR A 76 4.66 -3.20 11.12
C THR A 76 6.06 -2.91 10.61
N THR A 77 6.37 -3.36 9.41
CA THR A 77 7.62 -3.00 8.73
C THR A 77 7.37 -2.78 7.25
N LYS A 78 8.15 -1.89 6.66
CA LYS A 78 8.11 -1.60 5.23
C LYS A 78 9.23 -2.33 4.51
N ILE A 79 8.90 -3.01 3.41
CA ILE A 79 9.84 -3.51 2.42
C ILE A 79 9.86 -2.52 1.25
N ALA A 80 11.03 -2.11 0.79
CA ALA A 80 11.18 -1.14 -0.28
C ALA A 80 12.33 -1.52 -1.22
N LEU A 81 12.23 -1.16 -2.51
CA LEU A 81 13.29 -1.42 -3.49
C LEU A 81 14.65 -0.86 -3.07
N ARG A 82 14.64 0.28 -2.37
CA ARG A 82 15.87 0.89 -1.83
C ARG A 82 16.59 0.03 -0.78
N ASP A 83 15.91 -0.96 -0.18
CA ASP A 83 16.54 -1.86 0.79
C ASP A 83 17.66 -2.68 0.13
N LEU A 84 17.56 -2.96 -1.18
CA LEU A 84 18.63 -3.62 -1.94
C LEU A 84 19.90 -2.78 -2.03
N VAL A 85 19.77 -1.46 -2.15
CA VAL A 85 20.92 -0.55 -2.11
C VAL A 85 21.46 -0.42 -0.69
N LEU A 86 20.57 -0.24 0.29
CA LEU A 86 20.98 0.01 1.68
C LEU A 86 21.57 -1.22 2.37
N ARG A 87 21.21 -2.43 1.92
CA ARG A 87 21.54 -3.69 2.61
C ARG A 87 21.92 -4.84 1.68
N GLY A 88 21.50 -4.78 0.42
CA GLY A 88 21.72 -5.84 -0.57
C GLY A 88 22.98 -5.66 -1.44
N GLY A 89 23.71 -4.56 -1.24
CA GLY A 89 24.91 -4.27 -2.04
C GLY A 89 24.66 -3.84 -3.49
N TYR A 90 23.43 -3.43 -3.80
CA TYR A 90 23.08 -2.87 -5.11
C TYR A 90 23.58 -1.44 -5.24
N GLU A 91 23.98 -1.06 -6.47
CA GLU A 91 24.38 0.31 -6.77
C GLU A 91 23.18 1.26 -6.77
N VAL A 92 23.37 2.52 -6.35
CA VAL A 92 22.31 3.54 -6.27
C VAL A 92 21.62 3.76 -7.63
N ASP A 93 22.36 3.70 -8.72
CA ASP A 93 21.88 3.92 -10.08
C ASP A 93 20.82 2.87 -10.50
N THR A 94 20.78 1.71 -9.85
CA THR A 94 19.76 0.68 -10.10
C THR A 94 18.36 1.13 -9.72
N LEU A 95 18.21 2.12 -8.84
CA LEU A 95 16.93 2.69 -8.44
C LEU A 95 16.34 3.61 -9.53
N GLY A 96 17.12 3.94 -10.57
CA GLY A 96 16.67 4.78 -11.68
C GLY A 96 15.64 4.06 -12.56
N GLY A 97 14.54 4.75 -12.87
CA GLY A 97 13.50 4.22 -13.76
C GLY A 97 12.64 3.11 -13.16
N SER A 98 12.07 2.25 -14.01
CA SER A 98 11.12 1.19 -13.60
C SER A 98 11.68 -0.23 -13.77
N THR A 99 12.99 -0.38 -13.96
CA THR A 99 13.63 -1.68 -14.27
C THR A 99 13.51 -2.64 -13.10
N MET A 100 13.85 -2.22 -11.88
CA MET A 100 13.74 -3.06 -10.68
C MET A 100 12.30 -3.45 -10.38
N GLU A 101 11.38 -2.52 -10.55
CA GLU A 101 9.94 -2.76 -10.32
C GLU A 101 9.41 -3.88 -11.24
N ARG A 102 9.90 -3.93 -12.50
CA ARG A 102 9.47 -4.91 -13.50
C ARG A 102 10.20 -6.23 -13.42
N ASN A 103 11.37 -6.28 -12.78
CA ASN A 103 12.18 -7.49 -12.67
C ASN A 103 11.60 -8.44 -11.59
N PRO A 104 11.18 -9.66 -11.95
CA PRO A 104 10.64 -10.61 -10.98
C PRO A 104 11.68 -11.11 -9.96
N ASN A 105 12.95 -11.19 -10.34
CA ASN A 105 14.03 -11.69 -9.48
C ASN A 105 14.32 -10.77 -8.29
N VAL A 106 13.97 -9.49 -8.40
CA VAL A 106 14.10 -8.51 -7.31
C VAL A 106 13.34 -8.93 -6.05
N ALA A 107 12.29 -9.75 -6.19
CA ALA A 107 11.53 -10.23 -5.05
C ALA A 107 12.36 -11.15 -4.14
N GLU A 108 13.17 -12.06 -4.70
CA GLU A 108 14.05 -12.95 -3.93
C GLU A 108 15.17 -12.15 -3.23
N ASP A 109 15.74 -11.18 -3.92
CA ASP A 109 16.76 -10.31 -3.34
C ASP A 109 16.21 -9.48 -2.18
N LEU A 110 15.01 -8.88 -2.33
CA LEU A 110 14.32 -8.18 -1.26
C LEU A 110 13.99 -9.10 -0.08
N TRP A 111 13.55 -10.32 -0.37
CA TRP A 111 13.28 -11.32 0.66
C TRP A 111 14.52 -11.59 1.50
N SER A 112 15.68 -11.77 0.85
CA SER A 112 16.95 -12.09 1.52
C SER A 112 17.46 -11.01 2.47
N VAL A 113 17.12 -9.72 2.20
CA VAL A 113 17.51 -8.58 3.04
C VAL A 113 16.42 -8.11 4.01
N SER A 114 15.27 -8.78 3.99
CA SER A 114 14.12 -8.48 4.85
C SER A 114 14.08 -9.40 6.07
N THR A 115 13.59 -8.88 7.20
CA THR A 115 13.33 -9.70 8.39
C THR A 115 11.89 -10.19 8.34
N ILE A 116 11.72 -11.44 7.91
CA ILE A 116 10.41 -12.09 7.77
C ILE A 116 10.42 -13.32 8.67
N ASN A 117 9.38 -13.49 9.48
CA ASN A 117 9.28 -14.60 10.42
C ASN A 117 7.97 -15.37 10.23
N PRO A 118 7.90 -16.64 10.64
CA PRO A 118 6.66 -17.40 10.60
C PRO A 118 5.51 -16.64 11.27
N GLY A 119 4.34 -16.64 10.63
CA GLY A 119 3.14 -15.94 11.09
C GLY A 119 3.03 -14.50 10.61
N ASP A 120 4.07 -13.89 10.04
CA ASP A 120 3.97 -12.55 9.45
C ASP A 120 2.95 -12.55 8.29
N VAL A 121 2.25 -11.42 8.13
CA VAL A 121 1.25 -11.22 7.07
C VAL A 121 1.71 -10.14 6.13
N PHE A 122 1.61 -10.39 4.84
CA PHE A 122 1.97 -9.41 3.82
C PHE A 122 0.77 -8.56 3.41
N VAL A 123 0.95 -7.24 3.38
CA VAL A 123 0.00 -6.31 2.76
C VAL A 123 0.71 -5.64 1.60
N ILE A 124 0.32 -6.00 0.38
CA ILE A 124 1.01 -5.59 -0.84
C ILE A 124 0.11 -4.65 -1.64
N ALA A 125 0.60 -3.44 -1.88
CA ALA A 125 -0.11 -2.46 -2.70
C ALA A 125 0.51 -2.33 -4.10
N SER A 126 -0.33 -2.36 -5.12
CA SER A 126 0.06 -2.05 -6.49
C SER A 126 -1.16 -1.71 -7.32
N ASN A 127 -1.21 -0.50 -7.88
CA ASN A 127 -2.38 -0.09 -8.66
C ASN A 127 -2.63 -0.99 -9.88
N SER A 128 -1.59 -1.36 -10.62
CA SER A 128 -1.71 -2.29 -11.75
C SER A 128 -1.71 -3.77 -11.34
N GLY A 129 -1.07 -4.12 -10.23
CA GLY A 129 -0.98 -5.50 -9.75
C GLY A 129 -0.26 -6.49 -10.67
N VAL A 130 0.54 -6.03 -11.65
CA VAL A 130 1.12 -6.91 -12.69
C VAL A 130 2.64 -6.92 -12.75
N ASN A 131 3.33 -5.99 -12.06
CA ASN A 131 4.78 -5.88 -12.17
C ASN A 131 5.51 -7.03 -11.51
N GLY A 132 6.70 -7.38 -12.06
CA GLY A 132 7.46 -8.55 -11.68
C GLY A 132 7.80 -8.63 -10.19
N SER A 133 8.35 -7.56 -9.59
CA SER A 133 8.67 -7.53 -8.16
C SER A 133 7.46 -7.67 -7.24
N ILE A 134 6.31 -7.10 -7.63
CA ILE A 134 5.07 -7.15 -6.86
C ILE A 134 4.50 -8.57 -6.83
N VAL A 135 4.32 -9.17 -8.00
CA VAL A 135 3.78 -10.55 -8.12
C VAL A 135 4.79 -11.55 -7.56
N GLY A 136 6.09 -11.37 -7.82
CA GLY A 136 7.15 -12.20 -7.27
C GLY A 136 7.14 -12.22 -5.73
N MET A 137 7.01 -11.06 -5.08
CA MET A 137 6.92 -10.99 -3.61
C MET A 137 5.66 -11.70 -3.07
N ALA A 138 4.52 -11.53 -3.73
CA ALA A 138 3.30 -12.23 -3.33
C ALA A 138 3.44 -13.75 -3.46
N LEU A 139 4.04 -14.24 -4.55
CA LEU A 139 4.29 -15.67 -4.76
C LEU A 139 5.26 -16.22 -3.73
N LEU A 140 6.35 -15.52 -3.42
CA LEU A 140 7.29 -15.92 -2.37
C LEU A 140 6.62 -15.97 -1.01
N ALA A 141 5.84 -14.97 -0.65
CA ALA A 141 5.09 -14.97 0.61
C ALA A 141 4.19 -16.21 0.70
N LYS A 142 3.44 -16.52 -0.35
CA LYS A 142 2.58 -17.72 -0.40
C LYS A 142 3.38 -19.02 -0.33
N GLN A 143 4.52 -19.10 -1.03
CA GLN A 143 5.40 -20.27 -1.01
C GLN A 143 5.95 -20.55 0.39
N HIS A 144 6.22 -19.50 1.17
CA HIS A 144 6.68 -19.59 2.55
C HIS A 144 5.56 -19.67 3.60
N GLY A 145 4.29 -19.79 3.17
CA GLY A 145 3.15 -20.00 4.05
C GLY A 145 2.61 -18.72 4.71
N HIS A 146 2.97 -17.54 4.18
CA HIS A 146 2.44 -16.26 4.67
C HIS A 146 1.15 -15.87 3.95
N PRO A 147 0.14 -15.40 4.68
CA PRO A 147 -1.03 -14.78 4.06
C PRO A 147 -0.67 -13.48 3.35
N VAL A 148 -1.39 -13.21 2.25
CA VAL A 148 -1.20 -12.01 1.42
C VAL A 148 -2.51 -11.27 1.26
N ILE A 149 -2.52 -9.99 1.62
CA ILE A 149 -3.59 -9.03 1.36
C ILE A 149 -3.13 -8.12 0.23
N ALA A 150 -3.90 -8.03 -0.84
CA ALA A 150 -3.64 -7.14 -1.97
C ALA A 150 -4.49 -5.87 -1.89
N VAL A 151 -3.87 -4.71 -2.10
CA VAL A 151 -4.56 -3.44 -2.35
C VAL A 151 -4.25 -3.02 -3.78
N THR A 152 -5.25 -3.09 -4.67
CA THR A 152 -5.06 -2.91 -6.12
C THR A 152 -6.29 -2.29 -6.77
N SER A 153 -6.15 -1.72 -7.95
CA SER A 153 -7.31 -1.34 -8.76
C SER A 153 -7.80 -2.54 -9.56
N LEU A 154 -8.94 -3.10 -9.21
CA LEU A 154 -9.53 -4.20 -9.98
C LEU A 154 -9.88 -3.79 -11.41
N GLN A 155 -10.27 -2.54 -11.63
CA GLN A 155 -10.52 -2.01 -12.97
C GLN A 155 -9.24 -1.97 -13.81
N HIS A 156 -8.13 -1.49 -13.23
CA HIS A 156 -6.88 -1.36 -13.95
C HIS A 156 -6.17 -2.70 -14.16
N THR A 157 -6.05 -3.51 -13.09
CA THR A 157 -5.32 -4.78 -13.15
C THR A 157 -5.92 -5.75 -14.17
N ARG A 158 -7.27 -5.78 -14.30
CA ARG A 158 -7.96 -6.64 -15.28
C ARG A 158 -7.84 -6.16 -16.72
N ALA A 159 -7.52 -4.88 -16.92
CA ALA A 159 -7.41 -4.27 -18.25
C ALA A 159 -5.98 -4.28 -18.83
N VAL A 160 -4.98 -4.72 -18.05
CA VAL A 160 -3.58 -4.79 -18.49
C VAL A 160 -3.07 -6.23 -18.45
N GLU A 161 -2.10 -6.55 -19.32
CA GLU A 161 -1.50 -7.87 -19.37
C GLU A 161 -0.58 -8.13 -18.14
N PRO A 162 -0.58 -9.36 -17.59
CA PRO A 162 0.40 -9.79 -16.59
C PRO A 162 1.84 -9.63 -17.13
N LYS A 163 2.74 -9.16 -16.27
CA LYS A 163 4.16 -8.96 -16.64
C LYS A 163 5.09 -9.93 -15.94
N HIS A 164 4.59 -10.63 -14.92
CA HIS A 164 5.36 -11.67 -14.24
C HIS A 164 5.34 -12.96 -15.09
N PRO A 165 6.48 -13.73 -15.16
CA PRO A 165 6.56 -14.97 -15.94
C PRO A 165 5.53 -16.05 -15.59
N SER A 166 4.97 -16.02 -14.37
CA SER A 166 3.88 -16.93 -13.97
C SER A 166 2.56 -16.68 -14.71
N GLY A 167 2.41 -15.56 -15.39
CA GLY A 167 1.14 -15.14 -15.99
C GLY A 167 0.08 -14.69 -14.99
N GLN A 168 0.40 -14.61 -13.69
CA GLN A 168 -0.52 -14.20 -12.62
C GLN A 168 -0.43 -12.71 -12.34
N ARG A 169 -1.49 -12.20 -11.72
CA ARG A 169 -1.59 -10.85 -11.15
C ARG A 169 -1.55 -10.92 -9.63
N LEU A 170 -1.28 -9.83 -8.97
CA LEU A 170 -1.33 -9.75 -7.50
C LEU A 170 -2.69 -10.23 -6.93
N CYS A 171 -3.80 -9.83 -7.55
CA CYS A 171 -5.14 -10.25 -7.14
C CYS A 171 -5.44 -11.74 -7.39
N ASP A 172 -4.67 -12.44 -8.23
CA ASP A 172 -4.83 -13.88 -8.46
C ASP A 172 -4.09 -14.72 -7.40
N VAL A 173 -3.10 -14.11 -6.71
CA VAL A 173 -2.23 -14.76 -5.72
C VAL A 173 -2.67 -14.49 -4.29
N ALA A 174 -3.25 -13.32 -4.03
CA ALA A 174 -3.62 -12.87 -2.70
C ALA A 174 -4.79 -13.66 -2.10
N ASP A 175 -4.77 -13.83 -0.77
CA ASP A 175 -5.89 -14.43 -0.02
C ASP A 175 -7.05 -13.46 0.12
N VAL A 176 -6.75 -12.17 0.31
CA VAL A 176 -7.75 -11.10 0.41
C VAL A 176 -7.40 -10.00 -0.58
N VAL A 177 -8.40 -9.50 -1.31
CA VAL A 177 -8.23 -8.43 -2.30
C VAL A 177 -9.09 -7.23 -1.97
N ILE A 178 -8.47 -6.08 -1.79
CA ILE A 178 -9.13 -4.80 -1.53
C ILE A 178 -9.00 -3.93 -2.79
N ASP A 179 -10.14 -3.56 -3.39
CA ASP A 179 -10.18 -2.64 -4.52
C ASP A 179 -10.00 -1.19 -4.06
N ASN A 180 -8.95 -0.52 -4.55
CA ASN A 180 -8.70 0.88 -4.23
C ASN A 180 -9.56 1.85 -5.07
N LEU A 181 -10.41 1.35 -5.96
CA LEU A 181 -11.33 2.08 -6.82
C LEU A 181 -10.67 3.10 -7.78
N ALA A 182 -9.36 3.00 -8.01
CA ALA A 182 -8.71 3.83 -9.02
C ALA A 182 -9.16 3.41 -10.43
N PRO A 183 -9.33 4.35 -11.37
CA PRO A 183 -9.71 4.04 -12.74
C PRO A 183 -8.55 3.41 -13.51
N TYR A 184 -8.84 2.90 -14.72
CA TYR A 184 -7.79 2.52 -15.66
C TYR A 184 -6.85 3.70 -15.92
N GLY A 185 -5.52 3.44 -15.78
CA GLY A 185 -4.50 4.47 -15.94
C GLY A 185 -4.37 5.45 -14.75
N ASP A 186 -5.12 5.23 -13.67
CA ASP A 186 -5.08 5.99 -12.39
C ASP A 186 -5.61 7.43 -12.45
N ALA A 187 -5.47 8.12 -13.57
CA ALA A 187 -5.88 9.52 -13.70
C ALA A 187 -7.41 9.64 -13.87
N THR A 188 -8.01 10.56 -13.12
CA THR A 188 -9.47 10.76 -13.09
C THR A 188 -9.97 11.84 -14.02
N LEU A 189 -9.08 12.67 -14.55
CA LEU A 189 -9.40 13.83 -15.39
C LEU A 189 -8.57 13.79 -16.68
N ALA A 190 -9.01 14.58 -17.69
CA ALA A 190 -8.28 14.80 -18.93
C ALA A 190 -8.20 16.29 -19.28
N LEU A 191 -7.01 16.76 -19.59
CA LEU A 191 -6.77 18.12 -20.11
C LEU A 191 -7.05 18.13 -21.61
N ARG A 192 -8.15 18.75 -22.05
CA ARG A 192 -8.62 18.74 -23.44
C ARG A 192 -7.85 19.68 -24.39
N GLN A 193 -6.97 20.53 -23.90
CA GLN A 193 -6.25 21.53 -24.68
C GLN A 193 -4.85 21.10 -25.14
N ALA A 194 -4.44 19.87 -24.91
CA ALA A 194 -3.17 19.38 -25.42
C ALA A 194 -3.27 19.06 -26.90
N HIS A 195 -2.45 19.69 -27.73
CA HIS A 195 -2.36 19.49 -29.18
C HIS A 195 -1.64 18.17 -29.58
N ASP A 196 -1.70 17.15 -28.74
CA ASP A 196 -1.12 15.84 -29.10
C ASP A 196 -2.18 14.98 -29.82
N ALA A 197 -1.99 14.81 -31.11
CA ALA A 197 -2.87 14.03 -31.97
C ALA A 197 -2.95 12.53 -31.56
N ALA A 198 -2.01 12.04 -30.78
CA ALA A 198 -2.01 10.68 -30.25
C ALA A 198 -2.98 10.51 -29.07
N LEU A 199 -3.43 11.59 -28.42
CA LEU A 199 -4.29 11.59 -27.25
C LEU A 199 -5.67 12.17 -27.56
N THR A 200 -6.47 11.43 -28.32
CA THR A 200 -7.82 11.84 -28.76
C THR A 200 -8.77 12.16 -27.58
N GLY A 201 -8.49 11.65 -26.36
CA GLY A 201 -9.25 11.91 -25.14
C GLY A 201 -8.72 13.05 -24.26
N GLY A 202 -7.59 13.70 -24.65
CA GLY A 202 -6.84 14.67 -23.83
C GLY A 202 -5.76 14.03 -22.95
N VAL A 203 -4.90 14.85 -22.34
CA VAL A 203 -3.81 14.38 -21.46
C VAL A 203 -4.36 13.99 -20.09
N PRO A 204 -4.18 12.73 -19.63
CA PRO A 204 -4.65 12.29 -18.33
C PRO A 204 -3.96 13.06 -17.19
N VAL A 205 -4.73 13.46 -16.15
CA VAL A 205 -4.24 14.17 -14.97
C VAL A 205 -5.09 13.83 -13.74
N GLY A 206 -4.51 13.96 -12.55
CA GLY A 206 -5.21 13.72 -11.29
C GLY A 206 -5.27 12.25 -10.92
N SER A 207 -4.11 11.66 -10.62
CA SER A 207 -3.98 10.29 -10.08
C SER A 207 -4.62 10.19 -8.70
N VAL A 208 -5.33 9.10 -8.42
CA VAL A 208 -6.13 8.94 -7.20
C VAL A 208 -5.69 7.74 -6.34
N SER A 209 -4.99 6.77 -6.91
CA SER A 209 -4.67 5.50 -6.25
C SER A 209 -3.91 5.65 -4.92
N SER A 210 -2.95 6.57 -4.84
CA SER A 210 -2.21 6.82 -3.59
C SER A 210 -3.12 7.38 -2.50
N ILE A 211 -4.07 8.25 -2.85
CA ILE A 211 -5.02 8.84 -1.90
C ILE A 211 -5.96 7.77 -1.34
N THR A 212 -6.57 6.98 -2.24
CA THR A 212 -7.51 5.92 -1.84
C THR A 212 -6.82 4.80 -1.08
N SER A 213 -5.60 4.41 -1.49
CA SER A 213 -4.82 3.41 -0.78
C SER A 213 -4.38 3.88 0.61
N ALA A 214 -3.98 5.14 0.78
CA ALA A 214 -3.67 5.71 2.09
C ALA A 214 -4.90 5.71 3.01
N PHE A 215 -6.09 6.01 2.48
CA PHE A 215 -7.33 5.93 3.24
C PHE A 215 -7.64 4.49 3.68
N ILE A 216 -7.48 3.51 2.79
CA ILE A 216 -7.63 2.07 3.11
C ILE A 216 -6.64 1.67 4.23
N ALA A 217 -5.38 2.11 4.16
CA ALA A 217 -4.39 1.83 5.20
C ALA A 217 -4.83 2.31 6.58
N GLN A 218 -5.43 3.51 6.66
CA GLN A 218 -5.97 4.05 7.92
C GLN A 218 -7.21 3.27 8.39
N LEU A 219 -8.11 2.88 7.50
CA LEU A 219 -9.27 2.07 7.88
C LEU A 219 -8.86 0.69 8.41
N LEU A 220 -7.87 0.05 7.82
CA LEU A 220 -7.30 -1.19 8.34
C LEU A 220 -6.70 -0.98 9.74
N THR A 221 -5.89 0.05 9.91
CA THR A 221 -5.27 0.39 11.20
C THR A 221 -6.30 0.64 12.29
N ILE A 222 -7.34 1.43 11.98
CA ILE A 222 -8.45 1.73 12.89
C ILE A 222 -9.21 0.45 13.27
N GLY A 223 -9.60 -0.35 12.28
CA GLY A 223 -10.37 -1.57 12.52
C GLY A 223 -9.59 -2.61 13.35
N ILE A 224 -8.28 -2.74 13.12
CA ILE A 224 -7.41 -3.58 13.96
C ILE A 224 -7.35 -3.05 15.39
N ALA A 225 -7.14 -1.74 15.57
CA ALA A 225 -7.06 -1.11 16.89
C ALA A 225 -8.39 -1.27 17.66
N GLU A 226 -9.53 -1.07 17.01
CA GLU A 226 -10.85 -1.26 17.60
C GLU A 226 -11.07 -2.72 18.04
N ARG A 227 -10.70 -3.70 17.23
CA ARG A 227 -10.84 -5.13 17.58
C ARG A 227 -9.97 -5.50 18.78
N ILE A 228 -8.71 -5.08 18.81
CA ILE A 228 -7.83 -5.32 19.95
C ILE A 228 -8.39 -4.64 21.22
N ALA A 229 -8.85 -3.39 21.11
CA ALA A 229 -9.43 -2.67 22.24
C ALA A 229 -10.72 -3.35 22.75
N ALA A 230 -11.54 -3.94 21.89
CA ALA A 230 -12.75 -4.64 22.27
C ALA A 230 -12.48 -5.88 23.15
N THR A 231 -11.28 -6.47 23.10
CA THR A 231 -10.85 -7.56 24.00
C THR A 231 -10.41 -7.05 25.39
N GLY A 232 -10.34 -5.72 25.59
CA GLY A 232 -9.80 -5.11 26.80
C GLY A 232 -8.26 -4.92 26.75
N ALA A 233 -7.60 -5.31 25.65
CA ALA A 233 -6.18 -5.09 25.43
C ALA A 233 -5.89 -3.68 24.92
N VAL A 234 -4.66 -3.19 25.15
CA VAL A 234 -4.19 -1.91 24.62
C VAL A 234 -3.58 -2.13 23.24
N PRO A 235 -4.16 -1.52 22.18
CA PRO A 235 -3.60 -1.62 20.83
C PRO A 235 -2.16 -1.08 20.79
N PRO A 236 -1.22 -1.77 20.13
CA PRO A 236 0.18 -1.34 20.04
C PRO A 236 0.34 -0.22 19.00
N LEU A 237 -0.05 1.00 19.34
CA LEU A 237 -0.03 2.15 18.47
C LEU A 237 1.12 3.10 18.79
N TYR A 238 1.70 3.69 17.72
CA TYR A 238 2.65 4.78 17.84
C TYR A 238 1.97 6.08 18.33
N LEU A 239 2.57 6.73 19.32
CA LEU A 239 2.30 8.13 19.60
C LEU A 239 3.23 9.03 18.76
N SER A 240 2.83 10.29 18.58
CA SER A 240 3.75 11.27 17.98
C SER A 240 4.96 11.46 18.90
N ALA A 241 6.17 11.38 18.35
CA ALA A 241 7.40 11.69 19.08
C ALA A 241 7.46 13.15 19.53
N ASN A 242 6.62 14.03 18.96
CA ASN A 242 6.58 15.45 19.28
C ASN A 242 5.63 15.80 20.43
N ILE A 243 5.00 14.82 21.08
CA ILE A 243 4.20 15.03 22.30
C ILE A 243 4.90 14.46 23.54
N PRO A 244 4.66 15.04 24.74
CA PRO A 244 5.27 14.54 25.96
C PRO A 244 5.00 13.06 26.19
N GLY A 245 6.04 12.27 26.47
CA GLY A 245 5.97 10.83 26.70
C GLY A 245 5.86 9.96 25.43
N GLY A 246 5.78 10.55 24.25
CA GLY A 246 5.65 9.81 22.99
C GLY A 246 6.83 8.87 22.70
N ASP A 247 8.05 9.35 22.87
CA ASP A 247 9.26 8.53 22.63
C ASP A 247 9.39 7.38 23.65
N GLU A 248 9.10 7.63 24.92
CA GLU A 248 9.14 6.60 25.96
C GLU A 248 8.11 5.50 25.71
N HIS A 249 6.87 5.89 25.38
CA HIS A 249 5.80 4.98 25.01
C HIS A 249 6.21 4.11 23.80
N ASN A 250 6.64 4.75 22.72
CA ASN A 250 7.03 4.07 21.48
C ASN A 250 8.16 3.08 21.73
N SER A 251 9.24 3.52 22.36
CA SER A 251 10.40 2.67 22.67
C SER A 251 10.02 1.50 23.59
N GLY A 252 9.07 1.73 24.51
CA GLY A 252 8.55 0.67 25.39
C GLY A 252 7.89 -0.47 24.62
N LEU A 253 7.10 -0.13 23.59
CA LEU A 253 6.41 -1.10 22.76
C LEU A 253 7.32 -1.70 21.68
N GLU A 254 8.21 -0.91 21.06
CA GLU A 254 9.15 -1.37 20.04
C GLU A 254 10.08 -2.49 20.56
N ARG A 255 10.48 -2.44 21.82
CA ARG A 255 11.31 -3.50 22.45
C ARG A 255 10.68 -4.89 22.33
N ARG A 256 9.36 -5.01 22.25
CA ARG A 256 8.67 -6.30 22.05
C ARG A 256 8.92 -6.89 20.66
N TYR A 257 9.32 -6.05 19.71
CA TYR A 257 9.53 -6.39 18.30
C TYR A 257 10.97 -6.12 17.86
N GLU A 258 11.92 -6.06 18.81
CA GLU A 258 13.32 -5.79 18.54
C GLU A 258 13.89 -6.78 17.51
N GLY A 259 14.59 -6.27 16.51
CA GLY A 259 15.13 -7.05 15.39
C GLY A 259 14.08 -7.47 14.36
N ARG A 260 12.79 -7.23 14.58
CA ARG A 260 11.70 -7.62 13.67
C ARG A 260 11.07 -6.45 12.91
N ILE A 261 10.99 -5.30 13.54
CA ILE A 261 10.47 -4.08 12.91
C ILE A 261 11.61 -3.12 12.60
N ARG A 262 11.36 -2.28 11.61
CA ARG A 262 12.29 -1.20 11.23
C ARG A 262 11.51 0.11 11.28
N ARG A 263 11.92 1.02 12.15
CA ARG A 263 11.44 2.40 12.08
C ARG A 263 11.85 2.95 10.72
N GLY A 264 10.88 3.41 9.93
CA GLY A 264 11.14 3.90 8.58
C GLY A 264 12.13 5.06 8.58
N THR A 265 13.17 4.93 7.79
CA THR A 265 14.03 6.03 7.33
C THR A 265 13.60 6.41 5.92
#